data_83a29af75002dff76c48aba087bb45d5
#
_entry.id   83a29af75002dff76c48aba087bb45d5
#
_cell.length_a   1.000
_cell.length_b   1.000
_cell.length_c   1.000
_cell.angle_alpha   90.00
_cell.angle_beta   90.00
_cell.angle_gamma   90.00
#
_symmetry.space_group_name_H-M   'P 1'
#
loop_
_entity.id
_entity.type
_entity.pdbx_description
1 polymer ?
#
loop_
_entity_poly.entity_id
_entity_poly.type
_entity_poly.pdbx_seq_one_letter_code
_entity_poly.pdbx_strand_id
1 'polypeptide(L)'
;PEKLYLSLLGCTAQAGFDVLHEAFGPDFPCQAVMDEVHQGIFHTAVSTGLPTKKGLAECLTGLRARSLRLALATSTDRAIVERYVQATPAMQNAFDVMICGPEGGRSKPAPDIYLEAARRLGLEPGECLGVEDSRNGLRSLTAAGCVSVMIPDLLPYDDSLAPYVKHRLSDLGQLCALADRLNLEARARS
;
A
#
# COMPACT_ATOMS: atom_id res chain seq x y z
N PRO A 1 2.26 0.29 -24.04
CA PRO A 1 2.27 -0.76 -23.00
C PRO A 1 2.59 -0.19 -21.61
N GLU A 2 3.68 0.57 -21.43
CA GLU A 2 4.13 1.09 -20.14
C GLU A 2 3.12 2.01 -19.47
N LYS A 3 2.54 2.97 -20.19
CA LYS A 3 1.51 3.89 -19.67
C LYS A 3 0.27 3.13 -19.16
N LEU A 4 -0.14 2.07 -19.87
CA LEU A 4 -1.26 1.23 -19.47
C LEU A 4 -0.92 0.48 -18.17
N TYR A 5 0.28 -0.11 -18.07
CA TYR A 5 0.73 -0.78 -16.86
C TYR A 5 0.75 0.19 -15.65
N LEU A 6 1.31 1.38 -15.83
CA LEU A 6 1.34 2.39 -14.78
C LEU A 6 -0.06 2.85 -14.32
N SER A 7 -1.06 2.84 -15.22
CA SER A 7 -2.45 3.18 -14.85
C SER A 7 -3.14 2.11 -14.01
N LEU A 8 -2.67 0.86 -14.05
CA LEU A 8 -3.19 -0.25 -13.25
C LEU A 8 -2.65 -0.27 -11.81
N LEU A 9 -1.55 0.44 -11.54
CA LEU A 9 -0.94 0.45 -10.20
C LEU A 9 -1.89 1.07 -9.17
N GLY A 10 -2.14 0.33 -8.10
CA GLY A 10 -3.00 0.75 -7.00
C GLY A 10 -4.51 0.61 -7.27
N CYS A 11 -4.92 0.07 -8.43
CA CYS A 11 -6.31 -0.28 -8.70
C CYS A 11 -6.72 -1.57 -7.98
N THR A 12 -8.03 -1.72 -7.70
CA THR A 12 -8.62 -3.04 -7.42
C THR A 12 -8.63 -3.88 -8.69
N ALA A 13 -8.79 -5.21 -8.58
CA ALA A 13 -8.90 -6.11 -9.73
C ALA A 13 -9.99 -5.64 -10.70
N GLN A 14 -11.19 -5.31 -10.20
CA GLN A 14 -12.31 -4.86 -11.04
C GLN A 14 -11.96 -3.57 -11.81
N ALA A 15 -11.42 -2.54 -11.14
CA ALA A 15 -11.03 -1.29 -11.80
C ALA A 15 -9.91 -1.52 -12.83
N GLY A 16 -9.00 -2.45 -12.56
CA GLY A 16 -7.97 -2.88 -13.51
C GLY A 16 -8.56 -3.59 -14.74
N PHE A 17 -9.57 -4.44 -14.54
CA PHE A 17 -10.27 -5.13 -15.64
C PHE A 17 -11.00 -4.14 -16.54
N ASP A 18 -11.64 -3.11 -15.99
CA ASP A 18 -12.32 -2.07 -16.77
C ASP A 18 -11.31 -1.35 -17.70
N VAL A 19 -10.12 -1.01 -17.19
CA VAL A 19 -9.03 -0.41 -17.98
C VAL A 19 -8.51 -1.36 -19.06
N LEU A 20 -8.38 -2.66 -18.75
CA LEU A 20 -7.91 -3.67 -19.72
C LEU A 20 -8.95 -3.92 -20.80
N HIS A 21 -10.24 -3.99 -20.46
CA HIS A 21 -11.33 -4.15 -21.42
C HIS A 21 -11.45 -2.92 -22.34
N GLU A 22 -11.22 -1.72 -21.82
CA GLU A 22 -11.16 -0.52 -22.65
C GLU A 22 -10.00 -0.57 -23.65
N ALA A 23 -8.84 -1.09 -23.23
CA ALA A 23 -7.63 -1.15 -24.05
C ALA A 23 -7.62 -2.29 -25.07
N PHE A 24 -8.18 -3.47 -24.74
CA PHE A 24 -8.04 -4.71 -25.52
C PHE A 24 -9.38 -5.30 -25.97
N GLY A 25 -10.51 -4.71 -25.58
CA GLY A 25 -11.86 -5.18 -25.88
C GLY A 25 -12.49 -6.00 -24.76
N PRO A 26 -13.85 -6.15 -24.80
CA PRO A 26 -14.61 -6.78 -23.71
C PRO A 26 -14.34 -8.29 -23.52
N ASP A 27 -13.82 -8.95 -24.56
CA ASP A 27 -13.51 -10.38 -24.52
C ASP A 27 -12.09 -10.68 -23.98
N PHE A 28 -11.32 -9.67 -23.58
CA PHE A 28 -9.97 -9.87 -23.05
C PHE A 28 -10.03 -10.66 -21.72
N PRO A 29 -9.27 -11.78 -21.59
CA PRO A 29 -9.41 -12.71 -20.47
C PRO A 29 -8.71 -12.20 -19.20
N CYS A 30 -9.16 -11.07 -18.65
CA CYS A 30 -8.53 -10.37 -17.53
C CYS A 30 -8.28 -11.29 -16.33
N GLN A 31 -9.29 -12.09 -15.92
CA GLN A 31 -9.16 -12.99 -14.76
C GLN A 31 -8.09 -14.06 -14.99
N ALA A 32 -8.08 -14.70 -16.15
CA ALA A 32 -7.10 -15.74 -16.45
C ALA A 32 -5.65 -15.18 -16.46
N VAL A 33 -5.47 -13.99 -17.01
CA VAL A 33 -4.16 -13.30 -16.99
C VAL A 33 -3.74 -12.96 -15.57
N MET A 34 -4.64 -12.45 -14.74
CA MET A 34 -4.33 -12.14 -13.33
C MET A 34 -4.02 -13.40 -12.53
N ASP A 35 -4.74 -14.50 -12.74
CA ASP A 35 -4.49 -15.78 -12.07
C ASP A 35 -3.11 -16.32 -12.43
N GLU A 36 -2.71 -16.25 -13.71
CA GLU A 36 -1.38 -16.66 -14.16
C GLU A 36 -0.28 -15.81 -13.53
N VAL A 37 -0.45 -14.49 -13.48
CA VAL A 37 0.48 -13.55 -12.83
C VAL A 37 0.63 -13.88 -11.34
N HIS A 38 -0.47 -14.06 -10.62
CA HIS A 38 -0.43 -14.39 -9.19
C HIS A 38 0.20 -15.76 -8.92
N GLN A 39 -0.07 -16.77 -9.76
CA GLN A 39 0.56 -18.08 -9.66
C GLN A 39 2.07 -17.98 -9.88
N GLY A 40 2.53 -17.21 -10.88
CA GLY A 40 3.95 -16.98 -11.15
C GLY A 40 4.67 -16.30 -10.00
N ILE A 41 4.06 -15.23 -9.44
CA ILE A 41 4.60 -14.54 -8.27
C ILE A 41 4.67 -15.49 -7.06
N PHE A 42 3.60 -16.27 -6.81
CA PHE A 42 3.57 -17.19 -5.69
C PHE A 42 4.59 -18.33 -5.84
N HIS A 43 4.73 -18.89 -7.03
CA HIS A 43 5.75 -19.91 -7.29
C HIS A 43 7.16 -19.38 -7.03
N THR A 44 7.45 -18.15 -7.46
CA THR A 44 8.71 -17.47 -7.16
C THR A 44 8.87 -17.24 -5.66
N ALA A 45 7.82 -16.78 -4.98
CA ALA A 45 7.84 -16.53 -3.54
C ALA A 45 8.18 -17.79 -2.71
N VAL A 46 7.64 -18.95 -3.10
CA VAL A 46 7.91 -20.22 -2.42
C VAL A 46 9.33 -20.70 -2.67
N SER A 47 9.89 -20.48 -3.85
CA SER A 47 11.21 -20.98 -4.23
C SER A 47 12.37 -20.09 -3.82
N THR A 48 12.20 -18.77 -3.86
CA THR A 48 13.28 -17.78 -3.65
C THR A 48 12.97 -16.73 -2.59
N GLY A 49 11.77 -16.75 -2.00
CA GLY A 49 11.21 -15.67 -1.19
C GLY A 49 10.66 -14.53 -2.05
N LEU A 50 9.67 -13.80 -1.52
CA LEU A 50 9.21 -12.56 -2.16
C LEU A 50 10.27 -11.47 -2.03
N PRO A 51 10.64 -10.80 -3.12
CA PRO A 51 11.46 -9.61 -3.03
C PRO A 51 10.70 -8.55 -2.21
N THR A 52 11.36 -8.01 -1.19
CA THR A 52 10.79 -6.99 -0.31
C THR A 52 11.50 -5.66 -0.51
N LYS A 53 10.78 -4.56 -0.26
CA LYS A 53 11.42 -3.25 -0.24
C LYS A 53 12.48 -3.19 0.85
N LYS A 54 13.57 -2.47 0.57
CA LYS A 54 14.69 -2.28 1.48
C LYS A 54 14.21 -1.74 2.83
N GLY A 55 14.66 -2.37 3.91
CA GLY A 55 14.35 -1.98 5.28
C GLY A 55 13.00 -2.47 5.82
N LEU A 56 12.28 -3.38 5.12
CA LEU A 56 10.96 -3.86 5.56
C LEU A 56 11.01 -4.50 6.95
N ALA A 57 11.91 -5.44 7.20
CA ALA A 57 11.97 -6.18 8.46
C ALA A 57 12.30 -5.26 9.64
N GLU A 58 13.32 -4.42 9.47
CA GLU A 58 13.76 -3.44 10.46
C GLU A 58 12.68 -2.40 10.74
N CYS A 59 11.97 -1.96 9.69
CA CYS A 59 10.87 -1.02 9.79
C CYS A 59 9.73 -1.59 10.63
N LEU A 60 9.20 -2.77 10.27
CA LEU A 60 8.08 -3.39 10.99
C LEU A 60 8.45 -3.66 12.45
N THR A 61 9.63 -4.23 12.71
CA THR A 61 10.14 -4.47 14.08
C THR A 61 10.29 -3.16 14.85
N GLY A 62 10.85 -2.13 14.22
CA GLY A 62 11.09 -0.83 14.85
C GLY A 62 9.80 -0.07 15.17
N LEU A 63 8.79 -0.13 14.31
CA LEU A 63 7.48 0.48 14.56
C LEU A 63 6.73 -0.24 15.69
N ARG A 64 6.77 -1.57 15.72
CA ARG A 64 6.20 -2.37 16.82
C ARG A 64 6.87 -2.09 18.16
N ALA A 65 8.20 -1.95 18.19
CA ALA A 65 8.96 -1.59 19.40
C ALA A 65 8.55 -0.21 19.96
N ARG A 66 7.97 0.66 19.12
CA ARG A 66 7.40 1.97 19.51
C ARG A 66 5.94 1.89 19.92
N SER A 67 5.38 0.68 20.05
CA SER A 67 3.97 0.44 20.34
C SER A 67 3.00 1.10 19.35
N LEU A 68 3.43 1.31 18.10
CA LEU A 68 2.58 1.83 17.05
C LEU A 68 1.68 0.70 16.52
N ARG A 69 0.42 1.05 16.26
CA ARG A 69 -0.53 0.14 15.59
C ARG A 69 -0.26 0.14 14.10
N LEU A 70 -0.26 -1.05 13.49
CA LEU A 70 0.08 -1.22 12.08
C LEU A 70 -1.08 -1.80 11.29
N ALA A 71 -1.40 -1.17 10.15
CA ALA A 71 -2.37 -1.68 9.19
C ALA A 71 -1.71 -1.94 7.84
N LEU A 72 -2.10 -3.05 7.20
CA LEU A 72 -1.86 -3.30 5.79
C LEU A 72 -3.13 -2.94 5.00
N ALA A 73 -3.03 -2.00 4.07
CA ALA A 73 -4.11 -1.54 3.21
C ALA A 73 -3.74 -1.74 1.74
N THR A 74 -4.35 -2.73 1.09
CA THR A 74 -4.01 -3.13 -0.28
C THR A 74 -5.24 -3.34 -1.14
N SER A 75 -5.13 -3.02 -2.45
CA SER A 75 -6.17 -3.33 -3.44
C SER A 75 -6.20 -4.81 -3.85
N THR A 76 -5.24 -5.61 -3.41
CA THR A 76 -5.15 -7.05 -3.68
C THR A 76 -6.12 -7.84 -2.80
N ASP A 77 -6.72 -8.88 -3.35
CA ASP A 77 -7.67 -9.74 -2.62
C ASP A 77 -7.02 -10.44 -1.43
N ARG A 78 -7.80 -10.62 -0.36
CA ARG A 78 -7.36 -11.17 0.92
C ARG A 78 -6.64 -12.51 0.79
N ALA A 79 -7.20 -13.45 0.04
CA ALA A 79 -6.61 -14.77 -0.12
C ALA A 79 -5.19 -14.74 -0.73
N ILE A 80 -4.94 -13.79 -1.62
CA ILE A 80 -3.63 -13.56 -2.23
C ILE A 80 -2.68 -12.90 -1.22
N VAL A 81 -3.16 -11.87 -0.51
CA VAL A 81 -2.38 -11.15 0.51
C VAL A 81 -1.92 -12.08 1.63
N GLU A 82 -2.82 -12.94 2.13
CA GLU A 82 -2.48 -13.89 3.19
C GLU A 82 -1.37 -14.86 2.76
N ARG A 83 -1.38 -15.32 1.50
CA ARG A 83 -0.29 -16.14 0.95
C ARG A 83 1.03 -15.38 0.90
N TYR A 84 1.00 -14.09 0.52
CA TYR A 84 2.21 -13.26 0.49
C TYR A 84 2.74 -12.97 1.90
N VAL A 85 1.86 -12.68 2.85
CA VAL A 85 2.23 -12.49 4.27
C VAL A 85 2.86 -13.77 4.83
N GLN A 86 2.28 -14.94 4.55
CA GLN A 86 2.85 -16.22 4.98
C GLN A 86 4.22 -16.51 4.36
N ALA A 87 4.41 -16.16 3.08
CA ALA A 87 5.68 -16.33 2.38
C ALA A 87 6.77 -15.31 2.79
N THR A 88 6.40 -14.26 3.55
CA THR A 88 7.32 -13.18 3.94
C THR A 88 7.47 -13.14 5.47
N PRO A 89 8.52 -13.75 6.05
CA PRO A 89 8.67 -13.88 7.51
C PRO A 89 8.52 -12.57 8.28
N ALA A 90 9.04 -11.45 7.73
CA ALA A 90 8.95 -10.13 8.36
C ALA A 90 7.52 -9.59 8.47
N MET A 91 6.59 -10.07 7.65
CA MET A 91 5.19 -9.63 7.65
C MET A 91 4.29 -10.50 8.54
N GLN A 92 4.74 -11.68 8.94
CA GLN A 92 3.96 -12.59 9.78
C GLN A 92 3.69 -11.94 11.14
N ASN A 93 2.40 -11.84 11.51
CA ASN A 93 1.96 -11.20 12.76
C ASN A 93 2.38 -9.72 12.94
N ALA A 94 2.81 -9.05 11.86
CA ALA A 94 3.26 -7.67 11.92
C ALA A 94 2.12 -6.65 11.99
N PHE A 95 0.93 -6.99 11.49
CA PHE A 95 -0.19 -6.06 11.35
C PHE A 95 -1.30 -6.34 12.36
N ASP A 96 -1.83 -5.29 12.99
CA ASP A 96 -3.01 -5.36 13.85
C ASP A 96 -4.29 -5.45 13.01
N VAL A 97 -4.26 -4.87 11.80
CA VAL A 97 -5.37 -4.81 10.86
C VAL A 97 -4.87 -5.06 9.43
N MET A 98 -5.64 -5.81 8.66
CA MET A 98 -5.48 -5.91 7.21
C MET A 98 -6.79 -5.55 6.52
N ILE A 99 -6.74 -4.66 5.54
CA ILE A 99 -7.83 -4.28 4.63
C ILE A 99 -7.42 -4.69 3.23
N CYS A 100 -8.15 -5.61 2.62
CA CYS A 100 -7.76 -6.24 1.37
C CYS A 100 -8.87 -6.12 0.32
N GLY A 101 -8.51 -5.74 -0.91
CA GLY A 101 -9.41 -5.72 -2.05
C GLY A 101 -10.74 -4.99 -1.78
N PRO A 102 -11.89 -5.66 -2.03
CA PRO A 102 -13.22 -5.06 -1.88
C PRO A 102 -13.58 -4.62 -0.45
N GLU A 103 -12.90 -5.15 0.58
CA GLU A 103 -13.12 -4.74 1.98
C GLU A 103 -12.84 -3.25 2.20
N GLY A 104 -12.00 -2.66 1.37
CA GLY A 104 -11.63 -1.25 1.40
C GLY A 104 -12.68 -0.31 0.80
N GLY A 105 -13.81 -0.82 0.30
CA GLY A 105 -14.83 0.00 -0.36
C GLY A 105 -14.45 0.38 -1.79
N ARG A 106 -14.67 1.64 -2.16
CA ARG A 106 -14.34 2.13 -3.51
C ARG A 106 -12.81 2.09 -3.75
N SER A 107 -12.45 1.73 -4.99
CA SER A 107 -11.03 1.68 -5.39
C SER A 107 -10.32 3.03 -5.23
N LYS A 108 -9.02 2.99 -4.90
CA LYS A 108 -8.14 4.16 -4.98
C LYS A 108 -8.30 4.83 -6.36
N PRO A 109 -8.43 6.16 -6.45
CA PRO A 109 -8.05 7.16 -5.46
C PRO A 109 -9.13 7.53 -4.41
N ALA A 110 -10.27 6.83 -4.31
CA ALA A 110 -11.22 7.06 -3.23
C ALA A 110 -10.53 6.79 -1.86
N PRO A 111 -10.91 7.54 -0.78
CA PRO A 111 -10.25 7.44 0.51
C PRO A 111 -10.63 6.21 1.33
N ASP A 112 -11.60 5.44 0.89
CA ASP A 112 -12.36 4.46 1.66
C ASP A 112 -11.45 3.46 2.39
N ILE A 113 -10.44 2.91 1.72
CA ILE A 113 -9.54 1.90 2.30
C ILE A 113 -8.74 2.44 3.50
N TYR A 114 -8.30 3.70 3.45
CA TYR A 114 -7.53 4.32 4.55
C TYR A 114 -8.43 4.80 5.68
N LEU A 115 -9.64 5.26 5.37
CA LEU A 115 -10.66 5.56 6.37
C LEU A 115 -11.05 4.28 7.14
N GLU A 116 -11.25 3.17 6.45
CA GLU A 116 -11.55 1.89 7.09
C GLU A 116 -10.36 1.36 7.91
N ALA A 117 -9.14 1.51 7.42
CA ALA A 117 -7.94 1.15 8.17
C ALA A 117 -7.83 1.96 9.48
N ALA A 118 -7.98 3.29 9.43
CA ALA A 118 -7.96 4.16 10.59
C ALA A 118 -9.06 3.77 11.58
N ARG A 119 -10.31 3.60 11.11
CA ARG A 119 -11.45 3.16 11.91
C ARG A 119 -11.19 1.85 12.65
N ARG A 120 -10.66 0.84 11.96
CA ARG A 120 -10.35 -0.49 12.58
C ARG A 120 -9.18 -0.39 13.57
N LEU A 121 -8.24 0.51 13.34
CA LEU A 121 -7.19 0.81 14.31
C LEU A 121 -7.71 1.62 15.52
N GLY A 122 -8.94 2.18 15.46
CA GLY A 122 -9.48 3.07 16.48
C GLY A 122 -8.71 4.39 16.55
N LEU A 123 -8.38 4.98 15.40
CA LEU A 123 -7.64 6.23 15.24
C LEU A 123 -8.39 7.17 14.29
N GLU A 124 -8.16 8.47 14.47
CA GLU A 124 -8.56 9.46 13.46
C GLU A 124 -7.57 9.42 12.28
N PRO A 125 -8.01 9.65 11.03
CA PRO A 125 -7.13 9.64 9.87
C PRO A 125 -5.91 10.56 10.00
N GLY A 126 -6.08 11.74 10.61
CA GLY A 126 -4.99 12.70 10.84
C GLY A 126 -3.89 12.21 11.79
N GLU A 127 -4.17 11.17 12.60
CA GLU A 127 -3.21 10.49 13.48
C GLU A 127 -2.45 9.37 12.76
N CYS A 128 -2.86 9.05 11.52
CA CYS A 128 -2.31 7.94 10.75
C CYS A 128 -1.25 8.42 9.76
N LEU A 129 -0.11 7.74 9.76
CA LEU A 129 0.91 7.86 8.72
C LEU A 129 0.67 6.77 7.67
N GLY A 130 0.39 7.18 6.44
CA GLY A 130 0.21 6.24 5.33
C GLY A 130 1.41 6.24 4.40
N VAL A 131 1.90 5.05 4.02
CA VAL A 131 3.05 4.87 3.12
C VAL A 131 2.57 4.32 1.79
N GLU A 132 2.95 4.97 0.70
CA GLU A 132 2.52 4.65 -0.66
C GLU A 132 3.62 4.85 -1.69
N ASP A 133 3.46 4.16 -2.82
CA ASP A 133 4.34 4.26 -3.99
C ASP A 133 3.58 4.61 -5.28
N SER A 134 2.25 4.58 -5.24
CA SER A 134 1.39 4.81 -6.40
C SER A 134 0.69 6.18 -6.37
N ARG A 135 0.44 6.75 -7.56
CA ARG A 135 -0.32 8.00 -7.71
C ARG A 135 -1.72 7.91 -7.10
N ASN A 136 -2.43 6.82 -7.37
CA ASN A 136 -3.78 6.61 -6.86
C ASN A 136 -3.78 6.42 -5.33
N GLY A 137 -2.78 5.74 -4.78
CA GLY A 137 -2.63 5.57 -3.34
C GLY A 137 -2.33 6.87 -2.61
N LEU A 138 -1.43 7.71 -3.15
CA LEU A 138 -1.12 9.02 -2.59
C LEU A 138 -2.33 9.96 -2.58
N ARG A 139 -3.12 9.97 -3.68
CA ARG A 139 -4.39 10.72 -3.73
C ARG A 139 -5.39 10.21 -2.71
N SER A 140 -5.51 8.89 -2.57
CA SER A 140 -6.39 8.23 -1.60
C SER A 140 -6.02 8.59 -0.15
N LEU A 141 -4.71 8.54 0.21
CA LEU A 141 -4.21 8.97 1.52
C LEU A 141 -4.54 10.42 1.82
N THR A 142 -4.29 11.31 0.86
CA THR A 142 -4.58 12.75 1.01
C THR A 142 -6.08 12.99 1.16
N ALA A 143 -6.91 12.32 0.37
CA ALA A 143 -8.37 12.41 0.45
C ALA A 143 -8.92 11.87 1.77
N ALA A 144 -8.26 10.87 2.38
CA ALA A 144 -8.60 10.35 3.70
C ALA A 144 -8.18 11.29 4.85
N GLY A 145 -7.32 12.27 4.60
CA GLY A 145 -6.77 13.15 5.64
C GLY A 145 -5.59 12.54 6.40
N CYS A 146 -5.00 11.45 5.91
CA CYS A 146 -3.82 10.83 6.50
C CYS A 146 -2.53 11.62 6.16
N VAL A 147 -1.51 11.51 7.01
CA VAL A 147 -0.18 12.03 6.71
C VAL A 147 0.49 11.12 5.66
N SER A 148 0.64 11.61 4.44
CA SER A 148 1.13 10.82 3.32
C SER A 148 2.65 10.78 3.23
N VAL A 149 3.21 9.58 3.08
CA VAL A 149 4.63 9.33 2.83
C VAL A 149 4.78 8.61 1.50
N MET A 150 5.56 9.16 0.59
CA MET A 150 5.93 8.46 -0.64
C MET A 150 7.27 7.75 -0.46
N ILE A 151 7.30 6.46 -0.78
CA ILE A 151 8.53 5.70 -1.00
C ILE A 151 8.48 5.19 -2.44
N PRO A 152 9.18 5.86 -3.38
CA PRO A 152 9.13 5.50 -4.80
C PRO A 152 9.52 4.04 -5.06
N ASP A 153 8.87 3.43 -6.05
CA ASP A 153 9.20 2.12 -6.58
C ASP A 153 9.23 2.19 -8.11
N LEU A 154 8.26 1.59 -8.79
CA LEU A 154 8.12 1.67 -10.25
C LEU A 154 7.73 3.07 -10.74
N LEU A 155 7.00 3.82 -9.92
CA LEU A 155 6.66 5.22 -10.19
C LEU A 155 7.69 6.14 -9.50
N PRO A 156 8.55 6.85 -10.26
CA PRO A 156 9.41 7.86 -9.69
C PRO A 156 8.58 9.07 -9.23
N TYR A 157 9.13 9.81 -8.27
CA TYR A 157 8.54 11.09 -7.90
C TYR A 157 8.65 12.10 -9.05
N ASP A 158 7.58 12.81 -9.32
CA ASP A 158 7.54 14.00 -10.16
C ASP A 158 6.73 15.13 -9.48
N ASP A 159 6.87 16.35 -9.97
CA ASP A 159 6.26 17.54 -9.34
C ASP A 159 4.73 17.53 -9.34
N SER A 160 4.10 16.74 -10.22
CA SER A 160 2.63 16.57 -10.21
C SER A 160 2.12 15.84 -8.98
N LEU A 161 3.01 15.14 -8.26
CA LEU A 161 2.71 14.45 -7.00
C LEU A 161 2.84 15.36 -5.77
N ALA A 162 3.47 16.53 -5.90
CA ALA A 162 3.72 17.43 -4.77
C ALA A 162 2.48 17.73 -3.90
N PRO A 163 1.25 17.93 -4.45
CA PRO A 163 0.05 18.16 -3.65
C PRO A 163 -0.35 16.98 -2.75
N TYR A 164 0.13 15.77 -3.07
CA TYR A 164 -0.27 14.51 -2.43
C TYR A 164 0.83 13.91 -1.55
N VAL A 165 2.03 14.49 -1.49
CA VAL A 165 3.19 13.95 -0.79
C VAL A 165 3.62 14.89 0.33
N LYS A 166 3.36 14.49 1.58
CA LYS A 166 3.79 15.26 2.76
C LYS A 166 5.25 14.99 3.09
N HIS A 167 5.65 13.73 2.98
CA HIS A 167 7.04 13.31 3.19
C HIS A 167 7.46 12.36 2.06
N ARG A 168 8.75 12.42 1.71
CA ARG A 168 9.38 11.51 0.75
C ARG A 168 10.58 10.83 1.40
N LEU A 169 10.62 9.51 1.34
CA LEU A 169 11.71 8.69 1.85
C LEU A 169 12.29 7.85 0.70
N SER A 170 13.54 7.42 0.82
CA SER A 170 14.18 6.56 -0.18
C SER A 170 13.89 5.07 0.05
N ASP A 171 13.64 4.68 1.30
CA ASP A 171 13.35 3.30 1.68
C ASP A 171 12.61 3.23 3.02
N LEU A 172 12.12 2.03 3.36
CA LEU A 172 11.36 1.79 4.60
C LEU A 172 12.22 1.95 5.88
N GLY A 173 13.53 1.79 5.79
CA GLY A 173 14.42 1.94 6.96
C GLY A 173 14.39 3.34 7.58
N GLN A 174 13.97 4.36 6.81
CA GLN A 174 13.86 5.75 7.30
C GLN A 174 12.54 6.04 8.03
N LEU A 175 11.56 5.13 7.97
CA LEU A 175 10.21 5.40 8.48
C LEU A 175 10.16 5.54 10.01
N CYS A 176 10.95 4.75 10.74
CA CYS A 176 11.04 4.86 12.19
C CYS A 176 11.52 6.24 12.66
N ALA A 177 12.54 6.78 12.02
CA ALA A 177 13.04 8.13 12.34
C ALA A 177 12.03 9.21 12.01
N LEU A 178 11.26 9.07 10.93
CA LEU A 178 10.15 9.97 10.61
C LEU A 178 9.06 9.90 11.67
N ALA A 179 8.65 8.69 12.09
CA ALA A 179 7.63 8.50 13.12
C ALA A 179 8.05 9.14 14.47
N ASP A 180 9.30 8.95 14.88
CA ASP A 180 9.83 9.58 16.10
C ASP A 180 9.76 11.10 16.03
N ARG A 181 10.15 11.70 14.90
CA ARG A 181 10.09 13.16 14.71
C ARG A 181 8.66 13.69 14.77
N LEU A 182 7.71 13.05 14.10
CA LEU A 182 6.31 13.48 14.10
C LEU A 182 5.68 13.35 15.47
N ASN A 183 5.99 12.30 16.23
CA ASN A 183 5.53 12.14 17.62
C ASN A 183 6.07 13.23 18.55
N LEU A 184 7.33 13.64 18.38
CA LEU A 184 7.92 14.75 19.14
C LEU A 184 7.24 16.09 18.81
N GLU A 185 6.97 16.35 17.53
CA GLU A 185 6.28 17.55 17.09
C GLU A 185 4.84 17.62 17.62
N ALA A 186 4.11 16.49 17.66
CA ALA A 186 2.77 16.41 18.21
C ALA A 186 2.75 16.70 19.71
N ARG A 187 3.70 16.11 20.47
CA ARG A 187 3.83 16.36 21.93
C ARG A 187 4.24 17.79 22.26
N ALA A 188 4.95 18.48 21.38
CA ALA A 188 5.34 19.87 21.59
C ALA A 188 4.20 20.87 21.35
N ARG A 189 3.10 20.44 20.71
CA ARG A 189 1.90 21.25 20.43
C ARG A 189 0.74 21.02 21.41
N SER A 190 0.81 19.95 22.21
CA SER A 190 -0.15 19.62 23.26
C SER A 190 0.26 20.21 24.61
#